data_4b08aaa77cca3cab76d83c9c54c38b76
#
_entry.id   4b08aaa77cca3cab76d83c9c54c38b76
#
_cell.length_a   1.000
_cell.length_b   1.000
_cell.length_c   1.000
_cell.angle_alpha   90.00
_cell.angle_beta   90.00
_cell.angle_gamma   90.00
#
_symmetry.space_group_name_H-M   'P 1'
#
loop_
_entity.id
_entity.type
_entity.pdbx_description
1 polymer ?
#
loop_
_entity_poly.entity_id
_entity_poly.type
_entity_poly.pdbx_seq_one_letter_code
_entity_poly.pdbx_strand_id
1 'polypeptide(L)'
;MSLLLHPGSPLVIGHRGAAAVRPENTLPSFQHALALGVDAVEFDVRVTGDGVAVVHHDASTLRTCGEHLLIDRVSIGALRRLDAAATFGGDWRASRQTPIPLLDEVLELTRGVPVIIECKTVDAAPAVIDALSSHGAAERALVGSFLHGAMRYVRAAALPSGASRRDMLAMLLRGVVRYRPRRLPFAAMCIPEVSSGVTLPLERFAAWGRAIGVPVHVWTVNAAADAMRLWDAGVTGILSDDPEAILRAREERERR
;
A
#
# COMPACT_ATOMS: atom_id res chain seq x y z
N MET A 1 -5.68 -17.97 -1.85
CA MET A 1 -4.52 -17.32 -1.18
C MET A 1 -4.07 -16.16 -2.04
N SER A 2 -3.94 -14.95 -1.48
CA SER A 2 -3.64 -13.72 -2.24
C SER A 2 -2.31 -13.79 -2.97
N LEU A 3 -2.23 -13.25 -4.20
CA LEU A 3 -0.98 -13.12 -4.98
C LEU A 3 0.11 -12.35 -4.19
N LEU A 4 -0.30 -11.41 -3.33
CA LEU A 4 0.59 -10.63 -2.48
C LEU A 4 1.38 -11.46 -1.46
N LEU A 5 1.00 -12.72 -1.24
CA LEU A 5 1.62 -13.61 -0.25
C LEU A 5 2.51 -14.68 -0.87
N HIS A 6 2.70 -14.67 -2.20
CA HIS A 6 3.52 -15.63 -2.92
C HIS A 6 4.81 -15.00 -3.45
N PRO A 7 6.00 -15.51 -3.07
CA PRO A 7 7.27 -15.04 -3.62
C PRO A 7 7.55 -15.68 -4.98
N GLY A 8 6.94 -15.26 -6.05
CA GLY A 8 7.17 -15.97 -7.31
C GLY A 8 7.10 -15.17 -8.59
N SER A 9 6.13 -14.31 -8.74
CA SER A 9 5.92 -13.56 -9.98
C SER A 9 6.18 -12.08 -9.78
N PRO A 10 6.71 -11.36 -10.77
CA PRO A 10 6.79 -9.91 -10.75
C PRO A 10 5.40 -9.31 -10.66
N LEU A 11 5.06 -8.68 -9.53
CA LEU A 11 3.77 -8.00 -9.36
C LEU A 11 3.93 -6.50 -9.58
N VAL A 12 2.93 -5.89 -10.21
CA VAL A 12 2.77 -4.44 -10.34
C VAL A 12 1.60 -4.00 -9.48
N ILE A 13 1.87 -3.11 -8.53
CA ILE A 13 0.91 -2.66 -7.53
C ILE A 13 0.73 -1.16 -7.68
N GLY A 14 -0.49 -0.70 -7.90
CA GLY A 14 -0.79 0.72 -7.98
C GLY A 14 -0.69 1.38 -6.60
N HIS A 15 0.33 2.22 -6.38
CA HIS A 15 0.55 2.97 -5.13
C HIS A 15 -0.42 4.14 -5.05
N ARG A 16 -1.33 4.11 -4.07
CA ARG A 16 -2.48 5.03 -3.96
C ARG A 16 -3.32 5.09 -5.25
N GLY A 17 -3.36 3.95 -5.98
CA GLY A 17 -3.93 3.84 -7.31
C GLY A 17 -2.90 4.05 -8.43
N ALA A 18 -3.06 5.09 -9.25
CA ALA A 18 -2.13 5.54 -10.29
C ALA A 18 -1.77 7.01 -10.04
N ALA A 19 -1.08 7.28 -8.94
CA ALA A 19 -0.91 8.60 -8.34
C ALA A 19 -0.12 9.60 -9.21
N ALA A 20 0.67 9.13 -10.18
CA ALA A 20 1.35 10.00 -11.13
C ALA A 20 0.41 10.67 -12.14
N VAL A 21 -0.73 10.05 -12.46
CA VAL A 21 -1.64 10.51 -13.53
C VAL A 21 -3.08 10.75 -13.05
N ARG A 22 -3.39 10.40 -11.81
CA ARG A 22 -4.69 10.64 -11.15
C ARG A 22 -4.46 11.07 -9.70
N PRO A 23 -5.38 11.85 -9.11
CA PRO A 23 -5.25 12.26 -7.71
C PRO A 23 -5.13 11.04 -6.79
N GLU A 24 -4.06 10.98 -5.98
CA GLU A 24 -3.76 9.87 -5.09
C GLU A 24 -4.93 9.54 -4.14
N ASN A 25 -5.09 8.26 -3.79
CA ASN A 25 -6.08 7.81 -2.80
C ASN A 25 -7.51 8.22 -3.15
N THR A 26 -7.86 8.29 -4.44
CA THR A 26 -9.21 8.61 -4.92
C THR A 26 -9.80 7.49 -5.77
N LEU A 27 -11.14 7.42 -5.86
CA LEU A 27 -11.79 6.43 -6.71
C LEU A 27 -11.32 6.51 -8.18
N PRO A 28 -11.17 7.69 -8.81
CA PRO A 28 -10.61 7.79 -10.16
C PRO A 28 -9.20 7.22 -10.30
N SER A 29 -8.35 7.37 -9.27
CA SER A 29 -7.00 6.81 -9.26
C SER A 29 -7.02 5.28 -9.25
N PHE A 30 -7.84 4.69 -8.39
CA PHE A 30 -8.02 3.24 -8.34
C PHE A 30 -8.67 2.69 -9.60
N GLN A 31 -9.73 3.34 -10.13
CA GLN A 31 -10.35 2.95 -11.40
C GLN A 31 -9.35 2.90 -12.55
N HIS A 32 -8.47 3.91 -12.62
CA HIS A 32 -7.43 3.95 -13.64
C HIS A 32 -6.42 2.80 -13.47
N ALA A 33 -5.90 2.59 -12.26
CA ALA A 33 -4.99 1.49 -11.99
C ALA A 33 -5.60 0.11 -12.33
N LEU A 34 -6.88 -0.11 -11.96
CA LEU A 34 -7.61 -1.33 -12.28
C LEU A 34 -7.80 -1.51 -13.79
N ALA A 35 -8.10 -0.42 -14.53
CA ALA A 35 -8.24 -0.45 -15.99
C ALA A 35 -6.93 -0.78 -16.71
N LEU A 36 -5.77 -0.43 -16.13
CA LEU A 36 -4.45 -0.82 -16.63
C LEU A 36 -4.13 -2.30 -16.40
N GLY A 37 -4.88 -2.99 -15.52
CA GLY A 37 -4.65 -4.41 -15.21
C GLY A 37 -3.53 -4.64 -14.20
N VAL A 38 -3.39 -3.76 -13.19
CA VAL A 38 -2.47 -3.99 -12.08
C VAL A 38 -2.85 -5.25 -11.29
N ASP A 39 -1.87 -5.92 -10.69
CA ASP A 39 -2.09 -7.14 -9.91
C ASP A 39 -2.70 -6.86 -8.53
N ALA A 40 -2.50 -5.65 -8.01
CA ALA A 40 -3.04 -5.18 -6.75
C ALA A 40 -3.07 -3.65 -6.71
N VAL A 41 -3.79 -3.07 -5.75
CA VAL A 41 -3.69 -1.65 -5.41
C VAL A 41 -3.31 -1.48 -3.95
N GLU A 42 -2.63 -0.40 -3.66
CA GLU A 42 -2.27 0.00 -2.29
C GLU A 42 -2.96 1.33 -1.96
N PHE A 43 -3.34 1.49 -0.71
CA PHE A 43 -3.94 2.72 -0.19
C PHE A 43 -3.78 2.89 1.32
N ASP A 44 -3.95 4.15 1.76
CA ASP A 44 -3.74 4.60 3.12
C ASP A 44 -5.06 4.83 3.85
N VAL A 45 -5.21 4.36 5.09
CA VAL A 45 -6.44 4.51 5.87
C VAL A 45 -6.21 5.33 7.13
N ARG A 46 -7.11 6.28 7.35
CA ARG A 46 -7.26 7.09 8.57
C ARG A 46 -8.69 7.03 9.08
N VAL A 47 -8.89 7.52 10.30
CA VAL A 47 -10.21 7.61 10.92
C VAL A 47 -10.51 9.07 11.23
N THR A 48 -11.74 9.50 10.93
CA THR A 48 -12.25 10.85 11.21
C THR A 48 -12.57 11.04 12.69
N GLY A 49 -12.81 12.28 13.11
CA GLY A 49 -13.20 12.59 14.50
C GLY A 49 -14.50 11.96 14.93
N ASP A 50 -15.38 11.60 14.00
CA ASP A 50 -16.65 10.87 14.23
C ASP A 50 -16.53 9.35 13.95
N GLY A 51 -15.31 8.82 13.82
CA GLY A 51 -15.05 7.39 13.79
C GLY A 51 -15.17 6.70 12.41
N VAL A 52 -15.28 7.44 11.33
CA VAL A 52 -15.44 6.89 9.98
C VAL A 52 -14.07 6.64 9.32
N ALA A 53 -13.86 5.45 8.75
CA ALA A 53 -12.64 5.13 8.00
C ALA A 53 -12.66 5.77 6.62
N VAL A 54 -11.60 6.53 6.31
CA VAL A 54 -11.39 7.24 5.03
C VAL A 54 -10.06 6.89 4.43
N VAL A 55 -9.97 6.98 3.10
CA VAL A 55 -8.73 6.68 2.36
C VAL A 55 -7.99 7.98 2.10
N HIS A 56 -6.90 8.22 2.86
CA HIS A 56 -6.08 9.42 2.78
C HIS A 56 -4.72 9.22 3.45
N HIS A 57 -3.65 9.75 2.85
CA HIS A 57 -2.28 9.55 3.36
C HIS A 57 -1.96 10.44 4.56
N ASP A 58 -2.08 11.76 4.42
CA ASP A 58 -1.62 12.73 5.41
C ASP A 58 -2.59 12.86 6.59
N ALA A 59 -2.11 13.37 7.72
CA ALA A 59 -2.96 13.70 8.86
C ALA A 59 -3.87 14.92 8.57
N SER A 60 -3.46 15.78 7.62
CA SER A 60 -4.25 16.93 7.19
C SER A 60 -4.55 16.88 5.69
N THR A 61 -5.59 17.56 5.28
CA THR A 61 -6.06 17.61 3.88
C THR A 61 -5.31 18.65 3.04
N LEU A 62 -4.41 19.44 3.63
CA LEU A 62 -3.80 20.62 2.99
C LEU A 62 -3.13 20.29 1.65
N ARG A 63 -2.33 19.23 1.59
CA ARG A 63 -1.52 18.89 0.41
C ARG A 63 -2.37 18.50 -0.80
N THR A 64 -3.45 17.77 -0.60
CA THR A 64 -4.28 17.27 -1.70
C THR A 64 -5.52 18.13 -1.96
N CYS A 65 -6.11 18.72 -0.92
CA CYS A 65 -7.35 19.49 -1.04
C CYS A 65 -7.14 21.01 -1.03
N GLY A 66 -5.92 21.50 -0.74
CA GLY A 66 -5.65 22.94 -0.63
C GLY A 66 -6.23 23.60 0.62
N GLU A 67 -7.02 22.90 1.41
CA GLU A 67 -7.64 23.36 2.66
C GLU A 67 -7.11 22.54 3.84
N HIS A 68 -6.78 23.19 4.96
CA HIS A 68 -6.18 22.56 6.13
C HIS A 68 -7.24 22.11 7.14
N LEU A 69 -7.61 20.83 7.09
CA LEU A 69 -8.39 20.16 8.13
C LEU A 69 -7.57 18.98 8.68
N LEU A 70 -7.60 18.75 9.99
CA LEU A 70 -7.03 17.54 10.61
C LEU A 70 -8.12 16.46 10.59
N ILE A 71 -7.83 15.33 9.95
CA ILE A 71 -8.81 14.25 9.68
C ILE A 71 -9.41 13.71 10.98
N ASP A 72 -8.58 13.51 12.01
CA ASP A 72 -9.01 13.02 13.33
C ASP A 72 -9.79 14.05 14.18
N ARG A 73 -9.97 15.29 13.69
CA ARG A 73 -10.65 16.39 14.39
C ARG A 73 -11.96 16.82 13.74
N VAL A 74 -12.26 16.29 12.57
CA VAL A 74 -13.45 16.69 11.80
C VAL A 74 -14.34 15.49 11.50
N SER A 75 -15.62 15.78 11.20
CA SER A 75 -16.57 14.75 10.78
C SER A 75 -16.37 14.37 9.31
N ILE A 76 -16.84 13.19 8.94
CA ILE A 76 -16.89 12.77 7.54
C ILE A 76 -17.66 13.76 6.66
N GLY A 77 -18.72 14.36 7.17
CA GLY A 77 -19.51 15.37 6.46
C GLY A 77 -18.68 16.63 6.11
N ALA A 78 -17.68 17.00 6.93
CA ALA A 78 -16.74 18.07 6.60
C ALA A 78 -15.77 17.65 5.51
N LEU A 79 -15.18 16.45 5.60
CA LEU A 79 -14.21 15.95 4.62
C LEU A 79 -14.82 15.74 3.23
N ARG A 80 -16.05 15.26 3.15
CA ARG A 80 -16.74 14.98 1.87
C ARG A 80 -17.07 16.25 1.07
N ARG A 81 -16.95 17.44 1.65
CA ARG A 81 -17.10 18.73 0.96
C ARG A 81 -15.81 19.19 0.28
N LEU A 82 -14.67 18.58 0.63
CA LEU A 82 -13.38 18.91 0.02
C LEU A 82 -13.23 18.22 -1.33
N ASP A 83 -12.40 18.82 -2.18
CA ASP A 83 -11.96 18.22 -3.43
C ASP A 83 -10.55 17.64 -3.24
N ALA A 84 -10.43 16.32 -3.19
CA ALA A 84 -9.15 15.63 -3.07
C ALA A 84 -8.25 15.78 -4.30
N ALA A 85 -8.75 16.38 -5.38
CA ALA A 85 -8.02 16.69 -6.59
C ALA A 85 -7.63 18.19 -6.71
N ALA A 86 -7.97 19.03 -5.74
CA ALA A 86 -7.84 20.48 -5.83
C ALA A 86 -6.43 20.97 -6.15
N THR A 87 -5.41 20.28 -5.66
CA THR A 87 -4.00 20.61 -5.87
C THR A 87 -3.31 19.72 -6.91
N PHE A 88 -4.04 18.77 -7.50
CA PHE A 88 -3.47 17.86 -8.49
C PHE A 88 -3.17 18.60 -9.79
N GLY A 89 -1.93 18.47 -10.28
CA GLY A 89 -1.46 19.11 -11.50
C GLY A 89 -1.72 18.28 -12.76
N GLY A 90 -1.22 18.76 -13.89
CA GLY A 90 -1.31 18.08 -15.18
C GLY A 90 -2.66 18.22 -15.87
N ASP A 91 -2.96 17.31 -16.79
CA ASP A 91 -4.16 17.36 -17.64
C ASP A 91 -5.42 16.78 -16.97
N TRP A 92 -5.30 16.31 -15.70
CA TRP A 92 -6.46 15.83 -14.95
C TRP A 92 -7.38 17.00 -14.59
N ARG A 93 -8.55 17.00 -15.16
CA ARG A 93 -9.64 17.87 -14.74
C ARG A 93 -10.87 17.01 -14.50
N ALA A 94 -11.26 16.85 -13.24
CA ALA A 94 -12.55 16.27 -12.94
C ALA A 94 -13.64 17.23 -13.42
N SER A 95 -14.62 16.70 -14.13
CA SER A 95 -15.85 17.45 -14.46
C SER A 95 -16.70 17.72 -13.20
N ARG A 96 -16.37 17.03 -12.08
CA ARG A 96 -17.02 17.12 -10.78
C ARG A 96 -15.97 17.03 -9.68
N GLN A 97 -16.32 17.56 -8.51
CA GLN A 97 -15.54 17.42 -7.29
C GLN A 97 -15.19 15.93 -7.02
N THR A 98 -13.95 15.66 -6.65
CA THR A 98 -13.44 14.36 -6.28
C THR A 98 -13.40 14.26 -4.75
N PRO A 99 -14.37 13.65 -4.09
CA PRO A 99 -14.38 13.57 -2.63
C PRO A 99 -13.31 12.61 -2.11
N ILE A 100 -12.83 12.82 -0.87
CA ILE A 100 -12.04 11.83 -0.15
C ILE A 100 -12.89 10.56 0.02
N PRO A 101 -12.43 9.37 -0.45
CA PRO A 101 -13.25 8.17 -0.41
C PRO A 101 -13.40 7.60 1.01
N LEU A 102 -14.51 6.94 1.25
CA LEU A 102 -14.65 6.02 2.36
C LEU A 102 -13.88 4.73 2.09
N LEU A 103 -13.42 4.05 3.13
CA LEU A 103 -12.80 2.73 3.00
C LEU A 103 -13.75 1.73 2.30
N ASP A 104 -15.03 1.75 2.64
CA ASP A 104 -16.05 0.87 2.05
C ASP A 104 -16.20 1.10 0.54
N GLU A 105 -16.16 2.36 0.08
CA GLU A 105 -16.23 2.70 -1.35
C GLU A 105 -15.03 2.11 -2.13
N VAL A 106 -13.83 2.15 -1.53
CA VAL A 106 -12.63 1.60 -2.15
C VAL A 106 -12.63 0.07 -2.13
N LEU A 107 -13.07 -0.56 -1.03
CA LEU A 107 -13.18 -2.02 -0.95
C LEU A 107 -14.21 -2.58 -1.94
N GLU A 108 -15.30 -1.88 -2.15
CA GLU A 108 -16.31 -2.24 -3.15
C GLU A 108 -15.76 -2.10 -4.57
N LEU A 109 -15.12 -0.97 -4.90
CA LEU A 109 -14.51 -0.73 -6.21
C LEU A 109 -13.44 -1.77 -6.55
N THR A 110 -12.64 -2.17 -5.56
CA THR A 110 -11.53 -3.12 -5.73
C THR A 110 -11.96 -4.58 -5.55
N ARG A 111 -13.27 -4.87 -5.58
CA ARG A 111 -13.79 -6.24 -5.41
C ARG A 111 -13.09 -7.22 -6.35
N GLY A 112 -12.57 -8.31 -5.79
CA GLY A 112 -11.85 -9.35 -6.54
C GLY A 112 -10.38 -9.05 -6.81
N VAL A 113 -9.88 -7.85 -6.53
CA VAL A 113 -8.47 -7.48 -6.70
C VAL A 113 -7.77 -7.45 -5.35
N PRO A 114 -6.55 -8.01 -5.21
CA PRO A 114 -5.74 -7.92 -4.00
C PRO A 114 -5.46 -6.47 -3.60
N VAL A 115 -5.45 -6.21 -2.29
CA VAL A 115 -5.21 -4.87 -1.75
C VAL A 115 -4.13 -4.87 -0.67
N ILE A 116 -3.28 -3.85 -0.68
CA ILE A 116 -2.39 -3.51 0.44
C ILE A 116 -2.99 -2.31 1.13
N ILE A 117 -3.20 -2.39 2.44
CA ILE A 117 -3.83 -1.34 3.24
C ILE A 117 -2.86 -0.87 4.31
N GLU A 118 -2.44 0.40 4.26
CA GLU A 118 -1.63 0.98 5.32
C GLU A 118 -2.51 1.68 6.36
N CYS A 119 -2.51 1.19 7.60
CA CYS A 119 -3.11 1.91 8.73
C CYS A 119 -2.18 3.04 9.18
N LYS A 120 -2.58 4.29 8.94
CA LYS A 120 -1.79 5.49 9.30
C LYS A 120 -1.90 5.85 10.78
N THR A 121 -2.91 5.36 11.47
CA THR A 121 -3.16 5.57 12.91
C THR A 121 -3.49 4.25 13.59
N VAL A 122 -3.40 4.21 14.92
CA VAL A 122 -3.67 2.96 15.66
C VAL A 122 -5.15 2.59 15.60
N ASP A 123 -6.02 3.56 15.66
CA ASP A 123 -7.48 3.43 15.57
C ASP A 123 -7.99 3.07 14.16
N ALA A 124 -7.19 3.27 13.12
CA ALA A 124 -7.51 2.77 11.79
C ALA A 124 -7.52 1.23 11.72
N ALA A 125 -6.74 0.54 12.56
CA ALA A 125 -6.65 -0.91 12.48
C ALA A 125 -7.96 -1.63 12.83
N PRO A 126 -8.69 -1.32 13.93
CA PRO A 126 -10.02 -1.88 14.16
C PRO A 126 -10.99 -1.59 13.01
N ALA A 127 -11.04 -0.35 12.52
CA ALA A 127 -11.94 0.03 11.43
C ALA A 127 -11.64 -0.74 10.13
N VAL A 128 -10.36 -0.96 9.80
CA VAL A 128 -9.94 -1.80 8.66
C VAL A 128 -10.35 -3.26 8.86
N ILE A 129 -10.19 -3.81 10.06
CA ILE A 129 -10.58 -5.20 10.37
C ILE A 129 -12.10 -5.39 10.17
N ASP A 130 -12.89 -4.47 10.69
CA ASP A 130 -14.36 -4.52 10.58
C ASP A 130 -14.81 -4.38 9.12
N ALA A 131 -14.23 -3.44 8.36
CA ALA A 131 -14.54 -3.26 6.95
C ALA A 131 -14.12 -4.49 6.11
N LEU A 132 -12.94 -5.06 6.34
CA LEU A 132 -12.50 -6.28 5.65
C LEU A 132 -13.42 -7.47 5.91
N SER A 133 -13.92 -7.60 7.15
CA SER A 133 -14.90 -8.63 7.51
C SER A 133 -16.22 -8.41 6.80
N SER A 134 -16.75 -7.19 6.82
CA SER A 134 -18.04 -6.83 6.22
C SER A 134 -18.08 -7.02 4.70
N HIS A 135 -16.95 -6.74 4.04
CA HIS A 135 -16.80 -6.90 2.58
C HIS A 135 -16.29 -8.28 2.15
N GLY A 136 -16.03 -9.22 3.09
CA GLY A 136 -15.43 -10.52 2.77
C GLY A 136 -14.06 -10.40 2.11
N ALA A 137 -13.29 -9.37 2.45
CA ALA A 137 -12.06 -8.99 1.77
C ALA A 137 -10.77 -9.47 2.47
N ALA A 138 -10.88 -10.13 3.61
CA ALA A 138 -9.75 -10.54 4.46
C ALA A 138 -8.71 -11.40 3.72
N GLU A 139 -9.14 -12.33 2.88
CA GLU A 139 -8.24 -13.25 2.17
C GLU A 139 -7.43 -12.59 1.04
N ARG A 140 -7.90 -11.44 0.53
CA ARG A 140 -7.25 -10.69 -0.54
C ARG A 140 -6.46 -9.47 -0.01
N ALA A 141 -6.52 -9.19 1.29
CA ALA A 141 -5.87 -8.04 1.91
C ALA A 141 -4.53 -8.39 2.55
N LEU A 142 -3.57 -7.48 2.42
CA LEU A 142 -2.34 -7.41 3.19
C LEU A 142 -2.37 -6.10 3.97
N VAL A 143 -2.42 -6.16 5.30
CA VAL A 143 -2.52 -4.96 6.14
C VAL A 143 -1.18 -4.61 6.74
N GLY A 144 -0.73 -3.38 6.52
CA GLY A 144 0.53 -2.83 7.01
C GLY A 144 0.34 -1.61 7.92
N SER A 145 1.34 -1.32 8.73
CA SER A 145 1.49 -0.06 9.45
C SER A 145 2.90 0.09 9.98
N PHE A 146 3.41 1.30 10.02
CA PHE A 146 4.63 1.62 10.76
C PHE A 146 4.42 1.64 12.28
N LEU A 147 3.16 1.71 12.73
CA LEU A 147 2.79 1.79 14.14
C LEU A 147 2.61 0.39 14.72
N HIS A 148 3.45 0.03 15.68
CA HIS A 148 3.38 -1.26 16.35
C HIS A 148 2.02 -1.51 17.02
N GLY A 149 1.37 -0.46 17.54
CA GLY A 149 0.03 -0.53 18.12
C GLY A 149 -1.01 -1.05 17.12
N ALA A 150 -1.04 -0.50 15.91
CA ALA A 150 -1.93 -0.95 14.84
C ALA A 150 -1.68 -2.43 14.47
N MET A 151 -0.40 -2.81 14.30
CA MET A 151 -0.03 -4.19 13.94
C MET A 151 -0.41 -5.23 15.01
N ARG A 152 -0.56 -4.84 16.27
CA ARG A 152 -1.08 -5.74 17.31
C ARG A 152 -2.53 -6.13 17.05
N TYR A 153 -3.39 -5.19 16.66
CA TYR A 153 -4.79 -5.47 16.31
C TYR A 153 -4.86 -6.37 15.07
N VAL A 154 -4.14 -6.03 14.01
CA VAL A 154 -4.13 -6.79 12.75
C VAL A 154 -3.72 -8.25 12.99
N ARG A 155 -2.67 -8.48 13.77
CA ARG A 155 -2.19 -9.83 14.11
C ARG A 155 -3.12 -10.59 15.03
N ALA A 156 -3.77 -9.90 15.98
CA ALA A 156 -4.77 -10.52 16.85
C ALA A 156 -6.01 -10.99 16.07
N ALA A 157 -6.36 -10.28 14.99
CA ALA A 157 -7.42 -10.67 14.05
C ALA A 157 -6.99 -11.75 13.04
N ALA A 158 -5.76 -12.27 13.15
CA ALA A 158 -5.18 -13.27 12.24
C ALA A 158 -5.17 -12.85 10.74
N LEU A 159 -5.19 -11.56 10.45
CA LEU A 159 -5.08 -11.06 9.08
C LEU A 159 -3.64 -11.13 8.56
N PRO A 160 -3.44 -11.36 7.25
CA PRO A 160 -2.13 -11.22 6.63
C PRO A 160 -1.56 -9.83 6.90
N SER A 161 -0.38 -9.79 7.52
CA SER A 161 0.21 -8.54 7.98
C SER A 161 1.57 -8.27 7.36
N GLY A 162 1.84 -7.01 7.04
CA GLY A 162 3.15 -6.52 6.66
C GLY A 162 4.14 -6.50 7.82
N ALA A 163 5.44 -6.48 7.51
CA ALA A 163 6.49 -6.30 8.50
C ALA A 163 6.47 -4.86 9.06
N SER A 164 6.41 -4.70 10.38
CA SER A 164 6.55 -3.41 11.05
C SER A 164 8.01 -2.97 11.11
N ARG A 165 8.28 -1.70 11.48
CA ARG A 165 9.66 -1.21 11.72
C ARG A 165 10.43 -2.07 12.72
N ARG A 166 9.76 -2.55 13.77
CA ARG A 166 10.37 -3.45 14.77
C ARG A 166 10.76 -4.79 14.17
N ASP A 167 9.90 -5.34 13.30
CA ASP A 167 10.19 -6.60 12.61
C ASP A 167 11.39 -6.45 11.69
N MET A 168 11.45 -5.35 10.91
CA MET A 168 12.56 -5.06 10.01
C MET A 168 13.88 -4.88 10.77
N LEU A 169 13.87 -4.13 11.90
CA LEU A 169 15.05 -4.00 12.75
C LEU A 169 15.50 -5.37 13.31
N ALA A 170 14.55 -6.18 13.78
CA ALA A 170 14.86 -7.52 14.27
C ALA A 170 15.44 -8.42 13.16
N MET A 171 14.95 -8.28 11.92
CA MET A 171 15.49 -9.00 10.76
C MET A 171 16.93 -8.54 10.43
N LEU A 172 17.22 -7.24 10.46
CA LEU A 172 18.57 -6.72 10.25
C LEU A 172 19.55 -7.23 11.30
N LEU A 173 19.18 -7.18 12.57
CA LEU A 173 20.01 -7.69 13.68
C LEU A 173 20.24 -9.21 13.57
N ARG A 174 19.23 -9.97 13.22
CA ARG A 174 19.34 -11.42 13.00
C ARG A 174 20.20 -11.75 11.78
N GLY A 175 20.18 -10.90 10.75
CA GLY A 175 21.04 -11.02 9.58
C GLY A 175 22.52 -10.91 9.92
N VAL A 176 22.88 -10.04 10.86
CA VAL A 176 24.27 -9.93 11.35
C VAL A 176 24.74 -11.25 11.95
N VAL A 177 23.88 -11.96 12.72
CA VAL A 177 24.21 -13.24 13.35
C VAL A 177 23.84 -14.46 12.52
N ARG A 178 23.48 -14.29 11.25
CA ARG A 178 23.08 -15.37 10.32
C ARG A 178 21.94 -16.28 10.83
N TYR A 179 21.13 -15.79 11.77
CA TYR A 179 20.00 -16.54 12.30
C TYR A 179 18.79 -16.45 11.39
N ARG A 180 18.24 -17.58 10.96
CA ARG A 180 17.03 -17.69 10.12
C ARG A 180 15.87 -18.20 10.98
N PRO A 181 14.90 -17.34 11.33
CA PRO A 181 13.72 -17.79 12.08
C PRO A 181 12.85 -18.69 11.20
N ARG A 182 12.34 -19.78 11.78
CA ARG A 182 11.43 -20.70 11.07
C ARG A 182 10.04 -20.11 10.85
N ARG A 183 9.63 -19.13 11.66
CA ARG A 183 8.35 -18.42 11.53
C ARG A 183 8.58 -16.93 11.78
N LEU A 184 7.94 -16.11 10.95
CA LEU A 184 7.91 -14.67 11.11
C LEU A 184 6.51 -14.21 11.55
N PRO A 185 6.41 -13.11 12.31
CA PRO A 185 5.14 -12.57 12.76
C PRO A 185 4.43 -11.73 11.67
N PHE A 186 4.85 -11.84 10.41
CA PHE A 186 4.33 -11.13 9.27
C PHE A 186 4.32 -12.02 8.02
N ALA A 187 3.47 -11.67 7.05
CA ALA A 187 3.25 -12.44 5.83
C ALA A 187 4.03 -11.88 4.62
N ALA A 188 4.38 -10.59 4.62
CA ALA A 188 5.14 -9.93 3.58
C ALA A 188 6.01 -8.80 4.14
N MET A 189 7.04 -8.42 3.40
CA MET A 189 7.84 -7.22 3.65
C MET A 189 7.45 -6.14 2.63
N CYS A 190 6.82 -5.04 3.09
CA CYS A 190 6.56 -3.85 2.28
C CYS A 190 7.53 -2.76 2.73
N ILE A 191 8.57 -2.51 1.96
CA ILE A 191 9.72 -1.69 2.39
C ILE A 191 10.15 -0.70 1.31
N PRO A 192 10.65 0.51 1.70
CA PRO A 192 11.24 1.44 0.75
C PRO A 192 12.64 1.00 0.33
N GLU A 193 13.11 1.48 -0.81
CA GLU A 193 14.53 1.32 -1.18
C GLU A 193 15.45 2.12 -0.24
N VAL A 194 15.02 3.32 0.15
CA VAL A 194 15.75 4.18 1.09
C VAL A 194 14.88 4.48 2.31
N SER A 195 15.40 4.25 3.51
CA SER A 195 14.74 4.59 4.76
C SER A 195 15.63 5.47 5.62
N SER A 196 15.15 6.67 5.99
CA SER A 196 15.89 7.65 6.80
C SER A 196 17.31 7.95 6.25
N GLY A 197 17.44 8.06 4.92
CA GLY A 197 18.73 8.31 4.24
C GLY A 197 19.64 7.09 4.10
N VAL A 198 19.20 5.91 4.54
CA VAL A 198 19.96 4.65 4.41
C VAL A 198 19.35 3.78 3.32
N THR A 199 20.14 3.39 2.32
CA THR A 199 19.73 2.41 1.32
C THR A 199 19.62 1.03 1.96
N LEU A 200 18.44 0.41 1.84
CA LEU A 200 18.21 -0.90 2.42
C LEU A 200 18.80 -2.02 1.53
N PRO A 201 19.31 -3.11 2.12
CA PRO A 201 19.88 -4.22 1.38
C PRO A 201 18.78 -5.12 0.78
N LEU A 202 18.05 -4.61 -0.21
CA LEU A 202 16.85 -5.26 -0.78
C LEU A 202 17.12 -6.65 -1.33
N GLU A 203 18.29 -6.86 -1.98
CA GLU A 203 18.71 -8.17 -2.48
C GLU A 203 18.80 -9.22 -1.35
N ARG A 204 19.32 -8.81 -0.17
CA ARG A 204 19.35 -9.69 1.00
C ARG A 204 17.96 -10.00 1.53
N PHE A 205 17.08 -9.00 1.57
CA PHE A 205 15.70 -9.22 1.99
C PHE A 205 14.95 -10.11 0.99
N ALA A 206 15.13 -9.90 -0.30
CA ALA A 206 14.55 -10.73 -1.34
C ALA A 206 15.06 -12.19 -1.26
N ALA A 207 16.37 -12.40 -1.11
CA ALA A 207 16.95 -13.73 -0.92
C ALA A 207 16.45 -14.41 0.35
N TRP A 208 16.32 -13.67 1.44
CA TRP A 208 15.73 -14.17 2.68
C TRP A 208 14.26 -14.52 2.50
N GLY A 209 13.48 -13.60 1.94
CA GLY A 209 12.07 -13.80 1.67
C GLY A 209 11.82 -15.09 0.89
N ARG A 210 12.55 -15.29 -0.20
CA ARG A 210 12.48 -16.54 -1.00
C ARG A 210 12.81 -17.77 -0.17
N ALA A 211 13.86 -17.71 0.67
CA ALA A 211 14.29 -18.86 1.48
C ALA A 211 13.29 -19.28 2.54
N ILE A 212 12.37 -18.40 2.95
CA ILE A 212 11.38 -18.63 4.01
C ILE A 212 9.92 -18.48 3.52
N GLY A 213 9.72 -18.29 2.21
CA GLY A 213 8.39 -18.16 1.62
C GLY A 213 7.68 -16.84 1.91
N VAL A 214 8.42 -15.73 2.14
CA VAL A 214 7.87 -14.39 2.43
C VAL A 214 8.19 -13.44 1.30
N PRO A 215 7.22 -12.89 0.58
CA PRO A 215 7.43 -11.94 -0.51
C PRO A 215 7.96 -10.60 -0.01
N VAL A 216 8.69 -9.91 -0.90
CA VAL A 216 9.18 -8.55 -0.68
C VAL A 216 8.54 -7.62 -1.72
N HIS A 217 7.85 -6.60 -1.24
CA HIS A 217 7.25 -5.54 -2.06
C HIS A 217 7.99 -4.23 -1.77
N VAL A 218 8.38 -3.51 -2.82
CA VAL A 218 9.19 -2.28 -2.70
C VAL A 218 8.41 -1.07 -3.18
N TRP A 219 8.45 0.01 -2.44
CA TRP A 219 7.82 1.30 -2.72
C TRP A 219 8.80 2.46 -2.52
N THR A 220 8.65 3.60 -3.18
CA THR A 220 7.85 3.82 -4.38
C THR A 220 8.80 3.77 -5.56
N VAL A 221 8.51 2.96 -6.56
CA VAL A 221 9.38 2.75 -7.73
C VAL A 221 8.63 3.15 -9.00
N ASN A 222 9.07 4.22 -9.65
CA ASN A 222 8.40 4.78 -10.83
C ASN A 222 9.21 4.62 -12.13
N ALA A 223 10.49 4.21 -12.00
CA ALA A 223 11.34 4.01 -13.18
C ALA A 223 11.39 2.53 -13.59
N ALA A 224 11.17 2.25 -14.88
CA ALA A 224 11.21 0.92 -15.47
C ALA A 224 12.55 0.19 -15.19
N ALA A 225 13.68 0.91 -15.29
CA ALA A 225 15.01 0.34 -15.04
C ALA A 225 15.19 -0.12 -13.59
N ASP A 226 14.65 0.62 -12.62
CA ASP A 226 14.69 0.24 -11.20
C ASP A 226 13.80 -0.97 -10.93
N ALA A 227 12.60 -1.01 -11.51
CA ALA A 227 11.72 -2.17 -11.40
C ALA A 227 12.40 -3.45 -11.94
N MET A 228 13.02 -3.37 -13.11
CA MET A 228 13.77 -4.49 -13.71
C MET A 228 14.88 -4.96 -12.79
N ARG A 229 15.73 -4.06 -12.31
CA ARG A 229 16.82 -4.34 -11.37
C ARG A 229 16.31 -5.02 -10.10
N LEU A 230 15.22 -4.53 -9.52
CA LEU A 230 14.64 -5.07 -8.30
C LEU A 230 14.03 -6.46 -8.51
N TRP A 231 13.33 -6.71 -9.62
CA TRP A 231 12.84 -8.05 -9.96
C TRP A 231 13.97 -9.04 -10.20
N ASP A 232 15.07 -8.62 -10.85
CA ASP A 232 16.26 -9.46 -11.05
C ASP A 232 16.94 -9.79 -9.71
N ALA A 233 16.92 -8.86 -8.75
CA ALA A 233 17.33 -9.10 -7.38
C ALA A 233 16.37 -10.03 -6.59
N GLY A 234 15.18 -10.29 -7.15
CA GLY A 234 14.16 -11.19 -6.58
C GLY A 234 13.14 -10.52 -5.68
N VAL A 235 12.97 -9.21 -5.80
CA VAL A 235 11.80 -8.50 -5.26
C VAL A 235 10.55 -9.04 -5.95
N THR A 236 9.47 -9.22 -5.20
CA THR A 236 8.22 -9.80 -5.73
C THR A 236 7.32 -8.72 -6.31
N GLY A 237 7.05 -7.66 -5.58
CA GLY A 237 6.11 -6.63 -6.00
C GLY A 237 6.73 -5.23 -6.03
N ILE A 238 6.35 -4.47 -7.03
CA ILE A 238 6.70 -3.06 -7.19
C ILE A 238 5.44 -2.22 -6.97
N LEU A 239 5.48 -1.34 -5.96
CA LEU A 239 4.46 -0.33 -5.74
C LEU A 239 4.89 0.94 -6.49
N SER A 240 4.04 1.40 -7.41
CA SER A 240 4.35 2.52 -8.29
C SER A 240 3.21 3.53 -8.36
N ASP A 241 3.58 4.82 -8.40
CA ASP A 241 2.67 5.90 -8.75
C ASP A 241 2.35 5.91 -10.26
N ASP A 242 3.27 5.36 -11.09
CA ASP A 242 3.12 5.15 -12.52
C ASP A 242 3.07 3.65 -12.86
N PRO A 243 1.98 2.95 -12.53
CA PRO A 243 1.87 1.53 -12.80
C PRO A 243 1.92 1.18 -14.29
N GLU A 244 1.55 2.08 -15.19
CA GLU A 244 1.60 1.85 -16.64
C GLU A 244 3.05 1.65 -17.11
N ALA A 245 3.98 2.51 -16.67
CA ALA A 245 5.40 2.38 -16.99
C ALA A 245 5.97 1.04 -16.48
N ILE A 246 5.54 0.60 -15.30
CA ILE A 246 6.01 -0.64 -14.69
C ILE A 246 5.40 -1.89 -15.36
N LEU A 247 4.13 -1.83 -15.78
CA LEU A 247 3.49 -2.89 -16.56
C LEU A 247 4.22 -3.11 -17.90
N ARG A 248 4.55 -2.03 -18.61
CA ARG A 248 5.35 -2.10 -19.85
C ARG A 248 6.72 -2.73 -19.62
N ALA A 249 7.40 -2.36 -18.52
CA ALA A 249 8.69 -2.97 -18.15
C ALA A 249 8.55 -4.48 -17.90
N ARG A 250 7.47 -4.93 -17.24
CA ARG A 250 7.19 -6.35 -17.02
C ARG A 250 6.99 -7.10 -18.34
N GLU A 251 6.20 -6.55 -19.25
CA GLU A 251 5.99 -7.15 -20.58
C GLU A 251 7.31 -7.26 -21.38
N GLU A 252 8.17 -6.25 -21.31
CA GLU A 252 9.49 -6.29 -21.95
C GLU A 252 10.37 -7.39 -21.35
N ARG A 253 10.31 -7.57 -20.03
CA ARG A 253 11.04 -8.63 -19.32
C ARG A 253 10.58 -10.02 -19.73
N GLU A 254 9.26 -10.23 -19.88
CA GLU A 254 8.68 -11.52 -20.28
C GLU A 254 8.99 -11.91 -21.74
N ARG A 255 9.31 -10.91 -22.59
CA ARG A 255 9.72 -11.14 -23.99
C ARG A 255 11.20 -11.50 -24.16
N ARG A 256 12.02 -11.34 -23.13
CA ARG A 256 13.47 -11.68 -23.13
C ARG A 256 13.70 -13.14 -22.78
#